data_33bdb08fba81dae286725a1ffc3cde29
#
_entry.id   33bdb08fba81dae286725a1ffc3cde29
#
_cell.length_a   1.000
_cell.length_b   1.000
_cell.length_c   1.000
_cell.angle_alpha   90.00
_cell.angle_beta   90.00
_cell.angle_gamma   90.00
#
_symmetry.space_group_name_H-M   'P 1'
#
loop_
_entity.id
_entity.type
_entity.pdbx_description
1 polymer ?
#
loop_
_entity_poly.entity_id
_entity_poly.type
_entity_poly.pdbx_seq_one_letter_code
_entity_poly.pdbx_strand_id
1 'polypeptide(L)'
;VCMMVAMLPISAVPAFAADTLSFTIDDIQYTIDKNDSTAVSVTGTTGYGDINNKKDLVLPETVEYNGVTYTVTSIGNGAFARKNGLNSIVIPNTVVLIAESAFASNWGLTSIEIPASVVEIGTRAFEWAGNIAEVKFAANSQLKILGTSAFSHAKGLKSIELPEGLTTIKNCAFADCNVLESVTIPASVTTIMEHMFDNPSNPTGGCPMLKTVKYAGTKEQWDKINLAENNDILTSTLEVLCNITFDVNGYGTAPADQTVYTGDKLEVAEPTAAGYTFGGWYTDKELTKAFDVENDTVSGDTTLYAKWKAIPDHELTVKVGTFTYDDNAASDKGNVYE
;
A
#
# COMPACT_ATOMS: atom_id res chain seq x y z
N VAL A 1 13.01 -42.21 48.00
CA VAL A 1 11.60 -41.87 48.01
C VAL A 1 11.30 -41.18 46.72
N CYS A 2 10.75 -41.93 45.79
CA CYS A 2 10.36 -41.42 44.45
C CYS A 2 8.96 -40.86 44.57
N MET A 3 8.79 -39.52 44.43
CA MET A 3 7.50 -38.88 44.41
C MET A 3 6.87 -39.11 43.03
N MET A 4 5.90 -39.99 42.94
CA MET A 4 4.98 -40.10 41.82
C MET A 4 4.12 -38.84 41.76
N VAL A 5 4.36 -38.01 40.78
CA VAL A 5 3.39 -36.96 40.40
C VAL A 5 2.26 -37.66 39.68
N ALA A 6 1.12 -37.76 40.30
CA ALA A 6 -0.12 -38.25 39.70
C ALA A 6 -0.51 -37.26 38.55
N MET A 7 -0.36 -37.68 37.30
CA MET A 7 -1.02 -37.03 36.19
C MET A 7 -2.53 -37.17 36.37
N LEU A 8 -3.20 -36.02 36.61
CA LEU A 8 -4.65 -35.96 36.49
C LEU A 8 -5.03 -36.36 35.07
N PRO A 9 -6.09 -37.15 34.88
CA PRO A 9 -6.52 -37.49 33.52
C PRO A 9 -6.94 -36.23 32.81
N ILE A 10 -6.36 -35.96 31.65
CA ILE A 10 -6.87 -35.01 30.68
C ILE A 10 -8.32 -35.47 30.43
N SER A 11 -9.29 -34.70 30.90
CA SER A 11 -10.69 -34.95 30.62
C SER A 11 -10.82 -34.95 29.09
N ALA A 12 -11.13 -36.09 28.53
CA ALA A 12 -11.42 -36.22 27.12
C ALA A 12 -12.55 -35.24 26.80
N VAL A 13 -12.28 -34.27 25.95
CA VAL A 13 -13.31 -33.43 25.36
C VAL A 13 -14.29 -34.40 24.71
N PRO A 14 -15.59 -34.39 25.11
CA PRO A 14 -16.54 -35.30 24.50
C PRO A 14 -16.56 -35.06 22.99
N ALA A 15 -16.35 -36.13 22.22
CA ALA A 15 -16.55 -36.09 20.77
C ALA A 15 -18.03 -35.80 20.53
N PHE A 16 -18.38 -34.54 20.42
CA PHE A 16 -19.72 -34.14 19.98
C PHE A 16 -19.88 -34.50 18.50
N ALA A 17 -20.91 -35.27 18.22
CA ALA A 17 -21.38 -35.51 16.86
C ALA A 17 -21.63 -34.16 16.14
N ALA A 18 -21.26 -34.10 14.93
CA ALA A 18 -21.32 -33.16 13.83
C ALA A 18 -22.36 -32.00 13.80
N ASP A 19 -22.92 -31.58 14.93
CA ASP A 19 -23.66 -30.31 15.05
C ASP A 19 -22.69 -29.21 15.43
N THR A 20 -22.53 -28.21 14.58
CA THR A 20 -21.71 -27.02 14.86
C THR A 20 -22.21 -26.37 16.13
N LEU A 21 -21.49 -26.55 17.26
CA LEU A 21 -21.88 -25.93 18.52
C LEU A 21 -21.69 -24.42 18.44
N SER A 22 -22.81 -23.70 18.56
CA SER A 22 -22.83 -22.23 18.58
C SER A 22 -23.24 -21.74 19.95
N PHE A 23 -22.68 -20.62 20.38
CA PHE A 23 -22.99 -19.98 21.65
C PHE A 23 -22.90 -18.46 21.54
N THR A 24 -23.41 -17.75 22.52
CA THR A 24 -23.40 -16.26 22.54
C THR A 24 -22.76 -15.77 23.81
N ILE A 25 -21.82 -14.82 23.68
CA ILE A 25 -21.20 -14.10 24.80
C ILE A 25 -21.22 -12.61 24.41
N ASP A 26 -21.68 -11.76 25.31
CA ASP A 26 -21.73 -10.30 25.18
C ASP A 26 -22.31 -9.85 23.81
N ASP A 27 -23.47 -10.41 23.46
CA ASP A 27 -24.18 -10.17 22.19
C ASP A 27 -23.45 -10.65 20.93
N ILE A 28 -22.30 -11.31 21.03
CA ILE A 28 -21.55 -11.87 19.92
C ILE A 28 -21.80 -13.37 19.84
N GLN A 29 -22.13 -13.84 18.65
CA GLN A 29 -22.37 -15.25 18.36
C GLN A 29 -21.08 -15.90 17.86
N TYR A 30 -20.76 -17.04 18.42
CA TYR A 30 -19.59 -17.84 18.07
C TYR A 30 -20.01 -19.24 17.64
N THR A 31 -19.26 -19.82 16.72
CA THR A 31 -19.40 -21.20 16.31
C THR A 31 -18.05 -21.89 16.38
N ILE A 32 -17.97 -23.05 17.03
CA ILE A 32 -16.72 -23.81 17.11
C ILE A 32 -16.35 -24.33 15.72
N ASP A 33 -15.07 -24.21 15.36
CA ASP A 33 -14.57 -24.73 14.08
C ASP A 33 -14.63 -26.26 14.10
N LYS A 34 -15.24 -26.84 13.07
CA LYS A 34 -15.38 -28.30 12.93
C LYS A 34 -14.05 -29.04 12.76
N ASN A 35 -13.00 -28.34 12.31
CA ASN A 35 -11.67 -28.91 12.09
C ASN A 35 -10.70 -28.62 13.24
N ASP A 36 -11.02 -27.61 14.08
CA ASP A 36 -10.24 -27.22 15.26
C ASP A 36 -11.15 -26.92 16.45
N SER A 37 -11.29 -27.88 17.33
CA SER A 37 -12.12 -27.77 18.53
C SER A 37 -11.65 -26.74 19.56
N THR A 38 -10.53 -26.07 19.33
CA THR A 38 -9.99 -24.99 20.16
C THR A 38 -10.19 -23.60 19.53
N ALA A 39 -10.73 -23.55 18.30
CA ALA A 39 -10.96 -22.34 17.54
C ALA A 39 -12.44 -22.04 17.39
N VAL A 40 -12.78 -20.74 17.30
CA VAL A 40 -14.13 -20.28 17.00
C VAL A 40 -14.14 -19.23 15.89
N SER A 41 -15.22 -19.25 15.13
CA SER A 41 -15.62 -18.16 14.23
C SER A 41 -16.62 -17.25 14.93
N VAL A 42 -16.47 -15.94 14.75
CA VAL A 42 -17.57 -14.98 15.03
C VAL A 42 -18.60 -15.16 13.90
N THR A 43 -19.82 -15.53 14.22
CA THR A 43 -20.85 -15.86 13.21
C THR A 43 -22.03 -14.89 13.18
N GLY A 44 -22.07 -13.95 14.12
CA GLY A 44 -23.10 -12.94 14.16
C GLY A 44 -23.07 -12.07 15.42
N THR A 45 -24.09 -11.23 15.53
CA THR A 45 -24.32 -10.42 16.72
C THR A 45 -25.81 -10.13 16.87
N THR A 46 -26.28 -10.06 18.10
CA THR A 46 -27.69 -9.75 18.42
C THR A 46 -27.98 -8.26 18.41
N GLY A 47 -26.94 -7.41 18.40
CA GLY A 47 -27.04 -5.95 18.33
C GLY A 47 -26.57 -5.37 16.98
N TYR A 48 -26.30 -4.08 16.96
CA TYR A 48 -25.65 -3.35 15.85
C TYR A 48 -26.48 -3.18 14.56
N GLY A 49 -27.78 -3.56 14.56
CA GLY A 49 -28.65 -3.35 13.42
C GLY A 49 -29.17 -1.93 13.25
N ASP A 50 -29.24 -1.16 14.32
CA ASP A 50 -29.81 0.20 14.34
C ASP A 50 -28.74 1.27 14.01
N ILE A 51 -28.90 1.92 12.87
CA ILE A 51 -28.01 3.00 12.41
C ILE A 51 -28.02 4.23 13.33
N ASN A 52 -29.09 4.44 14.10
CA ASN A 52 -29.18 5.55 15.03
C ASN A 52 -28.51 5.28 16.38
N ASN A 53 -28.20 4.00 16.67
CA ASN A 53 -27.54 3.57 17.90
C ASN A 53 -26.16 3.00 17.57
N LYS A 54 -25.25 3.88 17.13
CA LYS A 54 -23.89 3.50 16.76
C LYS A 54 -23.08 3.01 17.95
N LYS A 55 -22.43 1.88 17.79
CA LYS A 55 -21.59 1.22 18.79
C LYS A 55 -20.24 0.86 18.22
N ASP A 56 -19.24 0.92 19.09
CA ASP A 56 -17.89 0.41 18.83
C ASP A 56 -17.79 -1.01 19.37
N LEU A 57 -17.06 -1.86 18.65
CA LEU A 57 -16.89 -3.26 19.03
C LEU A 57 -15.40 -3.59 19.11
N VAL A 58 -15.00 -4.28 20.17
CA VAL A 58 -13.68 -4.88 20.29
C VAL A 58 -13.87 -6.39 20.38
N LEU A 59 -13.41 -7.13 19.37
CA LEU A 59 -13.44 -8.58 19.42
C LEU A 59 -12.29 -9.09 20.30
N PRO A 60 -12.55 -10.05 21.21
CA PRO A 60 -11.50 -10.65 22.03
C PRO A 60 -10.64 -11.63 21.23
N GLU A 61 -9.39 -11.84 21.65
CA GLU A 61 -8.53 -12.90 21.08
C GLU A 61 -9.04 -14.30 21.44
N THR A 62 -9.63 -14.44 22.65
CA THR A 62 -10.15 -15.71 23.16
C THR A 62 -11.47 -15.51 23.87
N VAL A 63 -12.28 -16.56 23.90
CA VAL A 63 -13.56 -16.60 24.66
C VAL A 63 -13.61 -17.88 25.48
N GLU A 64 -14.21 -17.78 26.66
CA GLU A 64 -14.43 -18.95 27.52
C GLU A 64 -15.91 -19.38 27.47
N TYR A 65 -16.15 -20.65 27.18
CA TYR A 65 -17.47 -21.23 27.19
C TYR A 65 -17.44 -22.64 27.82
N ASN A 66 -18.27 -22.87 28.81
CA ASN A 66 -18.34 -24.14 29.59
C ASN A 66 -16.99 -24.63 30.11
N GLY A 67 -16.14 -23.71 30.60
CA GLY A 67 -14.81 -24.01 31.13
C GLY A 67 -13.74 -24.37 30.08
N VAL A 68 -14.04 -24.12 28.80
CA VAL A 68 -13.07 -24.28 27.68
C VAL A 68 -12.77 -22.91 27.10
N THR A 69 -11.50 -22.61 26.92
CA THR A 69 -11.02 -21.40 26.24
C THR A 69 -10.88 -21.67 24.76
N TYR A 70 -11.49 -20.85 23.94
CA TYR A 70 -11.45 -20.91 22.47
C TYR A 70 -10.74 -19.69 21.91
N THR A 71 -9.91 -19.87 20.89
CA THR A 71 -9.29 -18.77 20.15
C THR A 71 -10.21 -18.28 19.03
N VAL A 72 -10.38 -16.98 18.91
CA VAL A 72 -11.15 -16.36 17.82
C VAL A 72 -10.25 -16.29 16.59
N THR A 73 -10.50 -17.15 15.60
CA THR A 73 -9.64 -17.30 14.40
C THR A 73 -10.27 -16.81 13.12
N SER A 74 -11.58 -16.54 13.10
CA SER A 74 -12.21 -16.01 11.90
C SER A 74 -13.43 -15.16 12.17
N ILE A 75 -13.74 -14.27 11.22
CA ILE A 75 -15.03 -13.62 11.10
C ILE A 75 -15.80 -14.36 10.04
N GLY A 76 -16.84 -15.06 10.46
CA GLY A 76 -17.62 -15.98 9.63
C GLY A 76 -18.51 -15.29 8.59
N ASN A 77 -19.14 -16.11 7.75
CA ASN A 77 -20.00 -15.66 6.65
C ASN A 77 -21.11 -14.75 7.16
N GLY A 78 -21.18 -13.54 6.64
CA GLY A 78 -22.25 -12.57 6.96
C GLY A 78 -22.28 -12.08 8.41
N ALA A 79 -21.26 -12.34 9.23
CA ALA A 79 -21.28 -12.09 10.69
C ALA A 79 -21.71 -10.67 11.06
N PHE A 80 -21.26 -9.68 10.35
CA PHE A 80 -21.60 -8.27 10.50
C PHE A 80 -22.34 -7.67 9.32
N ALA A 81 -22.88 -8.51 8.41
CA ALA A 81 -23.63 -8.01 7.26
C ALA A 81 -24.85 -7.20 7.72
N ARG A 82 -25.07 -6.04 7.08
CA ARG A 82 -26.20 -5.12 7.36
C ARG A 82 -26.25 -4.63 8.83
N LYS A 83 -25.13 -4.65 9.54
CA LYS A 83 -25.03 -4.12 10.91
C LYS A 83 -24.73 -2.62 10.89
N ASN A 84 -25.71 -1.83 10.44
CA ASN A 84 -25.56 -0.39 10.20
C ASN A 84 -25.27 0.43 11.46
N GLY A 85 -25.52 -0.12 12.65
CA GLY A 85 -25.14 0.45 13.93
C GLY A 85 -23.68 0.17 14.33
N LEU A 86 -22.92 -0.65 13.57
CA LEU A 86 -21.51 -0.89 13.83
C LEU A 86 -20.70 0.33 13.35
N ASN A 87 -20.17 1.11 14.30
CA ASN A 87 -19.43 2.34 14.03
C ASN A 87 -17.93 2.06 13.79
N SER A 88 -17.35 1.24 14.64
CA SER A 88 -15.98 0.76 14.52
C SER A 88 -15.84 -0.67 15.04
N ILE A 89 -14.83 -1.38 14.57
CA ILE A 89 -14.51 -2.72 15.05
C ILE A 89 -12.98 -2.87 15.14
N VAL A 90 -12.54 -3.41 16.28
CA VAL A 90 -11.16 -3.87 16.47
C VAL A 90 -11.15 -5.39 16.31
N ILE A 91 -10.40 -5.87 15.34
CA ILE A 91 -10.23 -7.30 15.02
C ILE A 91 -8.92 -7.77 15.63
N PRO A 92 -8.91 -8.84 16.44
CA PRO A 92 -7.68 -9.32 17.09
C PRO A 92 -6.73 -9.98 16.10
N ASN A 93 -5.43 -9.98 16.43
CA ASN A 93 -4.38 -10.55 15.58
C ASN A 93 -4.33 -12.11 15.63
N THR A 94 -5.36 -12.74 16.12
CA THR A 94 -5.62 -14.18 16.02
C THR A 94 -6.51 -14.55 14.84
N VAL A 95 -7.19 -13.54 14.24
CA VAL A 95 -8.08 -13.75 13.10
C VAL A 95 -7.25 -13.91 11.81
N VAL A 96 -7.42 -15.05 11.16
CA VAL A 96 -6.73 -15.40 9.90
C VAL A 96 -7.64 -15.30 8.66
N LEU A 97 -8.97 -15.26 8.86
CA LEU A 97 -9.95 -15.22 7.77
C LEU A 97 -11.06 -14.20 8.08
N ILE A 98 -11.30 -13.32 7.11
CA ILE A 98 -12.54 -12.53 7.03
C ILE A 98 -13.35 -13.19 5.91
N ALA A 99 -14.40 -13.93 6.27
CA ALA A 99 -15.11 -14.81 5.35
C ALA A 99 -16.09 -14.07 4.42
N GLU A 100 -16.86 -14.85 3.63
CA GLU A 100 -17.79 -14.31 2.65
C GLU A 100 -18.81 -13.36 3.28
N SER A 101 -19.01 -12.20 2.67
CA SER A 101 -20.01 -11.19 3.06
C SER A 101 -19.90 -10.72 4.51
N ALA A 102 -18.76 -10.93 5.20
CA ALA A 102 -18.61 -10.69 6.64
C ALA A 102 -19.08 -9.29 7.08
N PHE A 103 -18.83 -8.27 6.29
CA PHE A 103 -19.25 -6.87 6.50
C PHE A 103 -20.11 -6.31 5.37
N ALA A 104 -20.71 -7.18 4.55
CA ALA A 104 -21.49 -6.75 3.40
C ALA A 104 -22.65 -5.82 3.80
N SER A 105 -22.88 -4.79 2.99
CA SER A 105 -23.95 -3.80 3.20
C SER A 105 -23.90 -3.12 4.58
N ASN A 106 -22.71 -2.95 5.14
CA ASN A 106 -22.49 -2.25 6.41
C ASN A 106 -22.30 -0.74 6.16
N TRP A 107 -23.30 0.06 6.47
CA TRP A 107 -23.28 1.51 6.29
C TRP A 107 -22.82 2.28 7.53
N GLY A 108 -22.63 1.60 8.66
CA GLY A 108 -22.15 2.21 9.90
C GLY A 108 -20.65 2.44 9.88
N LEU A 109 -19.90 1.45 9.36
CA LEU A 109 -18.46 1.39 9.40
C LEU A 109 -17.82 2.41 8.44
N THR A 110 -16.97 3.30 8.97
CA THR A 110 -16.31 4.35 8.19
C THR A 110 -14.84 4.08 7.93
N SER A 111 -14.22 3.25 8.76
CA SER A 111 -12.84 2.80 8.58
C SER A 111 -12.67 1.40 9.17
N ILE A 112 -11.66 0.69 8.69
CA ILE A 112 -11.28 -0.62 9.25
C ILE A 112 -9.77 -0.80 9.17
N GLU A 113 -9.20 -1.40 10.21
CA GLU A 113 -7.85 -1.92 10.19
C GLU A 113 -7.88 -3.45 10.10
N ILE A 114 -7.21 -3.99 9.08
CA ILE A 114 -7.06 -5.43 8.87
C ILE A 114 -5.80 -5.87 9.59
N PRO A 115 -5.91 -6.75 10.60
CA PRO A 115 -4.75 -7.20 11.37
C PRO A 115 -3.75 -7.99 10.53
N ALA A 116 -2.49 -8.02 10.98
CA ALA A 116 -1.41 -8.66 10.22
C ALA A 116 -1.64 -10.16 9.99
N SER A 117 -2.35 -10.83 10.87
CA SER A 117 -2.63 -12.27 10.81
C SER A 117 -3.59 -12.70 9.69
N VAL A 118 -4.38 -11.76 9.13
CA VAL A 118 -5.38 -12.10 8.10
C VAL A 118 -4.68 -12.55 6.83
N VAL A 119 -5.02 -13.76 6.38
CA VAL A 119 -4.48 -14.39 5.16
C VAL A 119 -5.42 -14.24 3.97
N GLU A 120 -6.73 -14.20 4.22
CA GLU A 120 -7.74 -14.06 3.18
C GLU A 120 -8.87 -13.11 3.61
N ILE A 121 -9.20 -12.20 2.69
CA ILE A 121 -10.45 -11.44 2.69
C ILE A 121 -11.36 -12.10 1.66
N GLY A 122 -12.47 -12.69 2.11
CA GLY A 122 -13.35 -13.54 1.32
C GLY A 122 -14.20 -12.78 0.30
N THR A 123 -14.98 -13.56 -0.46
CA THR A 123 -15.93 -13.05 -1.46
C THR A 123 -16.90 -12.07 -0.83
N ARG A 124 -17.10 -10.89 -1.44
CA ARG A 124 -18.05 -9.86 -1.00
C ARG A 124 -17.86 -9.38 0.44
N ALA A 125 -16.70 -9.57 1.05
CA ALA A 125 -16.48 -9.32 2.47
C ALA A 125 -16.90 -7.92 2.90
N PHE A 126 -16.65 -6.89 2.08
CA PHE A 126 -17.04 -5.49 2.28
C PHE A 126 -17.92 -4.95 1.14
N GLU A 127 -18.59 -5.83 0.39
CA GLU A 127 -19.48 -5.41 -0.69
C GLU A 127 -20.60 -4.51 -0.15
N TRP A 128 -20.82 -3.35 -0.81
CA TRP A 128 -21.79 -2.34 -0.36
C TRP A 128 -21.50 -1.75 1.04
N ALA A 129 -20.28 -1.84 1.55
CA ALA A 129 -19.88 -1.09 2.74
C ALA A 129 -19.68 0.39 2.37
N GLY A 130 -20.79 1.06 2.09
CA GLY A 130 -20.82 2.30 1.33
C GLY A 130 -20.17 3.51 2.00
N ASN A 131 -19.97 3.50 3.33
CA ASN A 131 -19.36 4.59 4.06
C ASN A 131 -17.89 4.35 4.42
N ILE A 132 -17.31 3.17 4.11
CA ILE A 132 -15.89 2.93 4.33
C ILE A 132 -15.08 3.91 3.47
N ALA A 133 -14.38 4.82 4.14
CA ALA A 133 -13.50 5.79 3.53
C ALA A 133 -12.02 5.40 3.65
N GLU A 134 -11.68 4.55 4.60
CA GLU A 134 -10.32 4.12 4.86
C GLU A 134 -10.25 2.63 5.20
N VAL A 135 -9.34 1.93 4.52
CA VAL A 135 -8.96 0.55 4.82
C VAL A 135 -7.46 0.54 5.08
N LYS A 136 -7.07 0.19 6.30
CA LYS A 136 -5.66 0.05 6.70
C LYS A 136 -5.29 -1.42 6.81
N PHE A 137 -4.08 -1.75 6.41
CA PHE A 137 -3.48 -3.06 6.67
C PHE A 137 -2.35 -2.88 7.68
N ALA A 138 -2.36 -3.70 8.73
CA ALA A 138 -1.30 -3.66 9.73
C ALA A 138 0.07 -4.01 9.10
N ALA A 139 1.14 -3.47 9.68
CA ALA A 139 2.50 -3.79 9.25
C ALA A 139 2.76 -5.30 9.25
N ASN A 140 3.55 -5.79 8.30
CA ASN A 140 3.85 -7.23 8.09
C ASN A 140 2.60 -8.09 7.83
N SER A 141 1.62 -7.53 7.13
CA SER A 141 0.39 -8.23 6.72
C SER A 141 0.70 -9.58 6.04
N GLN A 142 -0.04 -10.62 6.42
CA GLN A 142 0.03 -11.95 5.83
C GLN A 142 -1.00 -12.17 4.71
N LEU A 143 -1.71 -11.12 4.29
CA LEU A 143 -2.77 -11.22 3.28
C LEU A 143 -2.23 -11.79 1.97
N LYS A 144 -2.86 -12.86 1.48
CA LYS A 144 -2.54 -13.54 0.22
C LYS A 144 -3.62 -13.37 -0.84
N ILE A 145 -4.87 -13.32 -0.42
CA ILE A 145 -6.00 -13.37 -1.32
C ILE A 145 -7.00 -12.26 -0.99
N LEU A 146 -7.30 -11.45 -2.00
CA LEU A 146 -8.44 -10.55 -2.01
C LEU A 146 -9.56 -11.16 -2.85
N GLY A 147 -10.69 -11.47 -2.21
CA GLY A 147 -11.81 -12.24 -2.76
C GLY A 147 -12.61 -11.51 -3.84
N THR A 148 -13.43 -12.25 -4.53
CA THR A 148 -14.35 -11.71 -5.55
C THR A 148 -15.27 -10.66 -4.95
N SER A 149 -15.36 -9.49 -5.59
CA SER A 149 -16.19 -8.35 -5.16
C SER A 149 -15.90 -7.88 -3.73
N ALA A 150 -14.69 -8.11 -3.21
CA ALA A 150 -14.37 -7.88 -1.79
C ALA A 150 -14.69 -6.46 -1.34
N PHE A 151 -14.45 -5.44 -2.15
CA PHE A 151 -14.76 -4.04 -1.91
C PHE A 151 -15.71 -3.44 -2.98
N SER A 152 -16.42 -4.29 -3.74
CA SER A 152 -17.35 -3.79 -4.73
C SER A 152 -18.41 -2.86 -4.09
N HIS A 153 -18.72 -1.75 -4.77
CA HIS A 153 -19.63 -0.71 -4.28
C HIS A 153 -19.21 -0.05 -2.95
N ALA A 154 -17.92 -0.02 -2.61
CA ALA A 154 -17.37 0.75 -1.49
C ALA A 154 -17.34 2.25 -1.87
N LYS A 155 -18.50 2.91 -1.80
CA LYS A 155 -18.72 4.27 -2.33
C LYS A 155 -18.01 5.38 -1.56
N GLY A 156 -17.48 5.11 -0.38
CA GLY A 156 -16.70 6.06 0.42
C GLY A 156 -15.19 5.98 0.17
N LEU A 157 -14.71 4.87 -0.43
CA LEU A 157 -13.29 4.57 -0.57
C LEU A 157 -12.66 5.37 -1.71
N LYS A 158 -11.82 6.34 -1.36
CA LYS A 158 -11.12 7.20 -2.33
C LYS A 158 -9.78 6.64 -2.78
N SER A 159 -9.10 5.94 -1.91
CA SER A 159 -7.82 5.32 -2.22
C SER A 159 -7.62 4.08 -1.37
N ILE A 160 -6.81 3.16 -1.86
CA ILE A 160 -6.38 1.98 -1.10
C ILE A 160 -4.95 1.60 -1.49
N GLU A 161 -4.15 1.30 -0.49
CA GLU A 161 -2.82 0.73 -0.64
C GLU A 161 -2.88 -0.73 -0.18
N LEU A 162 -2.73 -1.66 -1.13
CA LEU A 162 -2.77 -3.09 -0.84
C LEU A 162 -1.42 -3.54 -0.25
N PRO A 163 -1.42 -4.45 0.76
CA PRO A 163 -0.22 -4.78 1.49
C PRO A 163 0.72 -5.69 0.70
N GLU A 164 2.02 -5.57 0.97
CA GLU A 164 3.01 -6.53 0.49
C GLU A 164 2.68 -7.95 0.98
N GLY A 165 2.95 -8.93 0.11
CA GLY A 165 2.61 -10.32 0.36
C GLY A 165 1.29 -10.76 -0.26
N LEU A 166 0.41 -9.82 -0.68
CA LEU A 166 -0.79 -10.15 -1.47
C LEU A 166 -0.38 -10.71 -2.82
N THR A 167 -0.93 -11.88 -3.19
CA THR A 167 -0.59 -12.56 -4.45
C THR A 167 -1.71 -12.60 -5.46
N THR A 168 -2.95 -12.57 -5.00
CA THR A 168 -4.12 -12.78 -5.87
C THR A 168 -5.22 -11.76 -5.59
N ILE A 169 -5.65 -11.06 -6.64
CA ILE A 169 -6.84 -10.20 -6.64
C ILE A 169 -7.88 -10.87 -7.52
N LYS A 170 -9.03 -11.23 -6.92
CA LYS A 170 -10.11 -11.94 -7.63
C LYS A 170 -11.05 -10.96 -8.36
N ASN A 171 -11.99 -11.52 -9.13
CA ASN A 171 -12.91 -10.78 -10.01
C ASN A 171 -13.65 -9.64 -9.27
N CYS A 172 -13.83 -8.51 -9.95
CA CYS A 172 -14.66 -7.40 -9.50
C CYS A 172 -14.26 -6.81 -8.13
N ALA A 173 -13.01 -7.00 -7.69
CA ALA A 173 -12.58 -6.68 -6.32
C ALA A 173 -12.94 -5.26 -5.88
N PHE A 174 -12.89 -4.28 -6.80
CA PHE A 174 -13.22 -2.87 -6.60
C PHE A 174 -14.29 -2.38 -7.60
N ALA A 175 -15.12 -3.26 -8.12
CA ALA A 175 -16.17 -2.87 -9.07
C ALA A 175 -17.12 -1.83 -8.47
N ASP A 176 -17.53 -0.85 -9.28
CA ASP A 176 -18.50 0.20 -8.90
C ASP A 176 -18.07 1.05 -7.68
N CYS A 177 -16.76 1.21 -7.44
CA CYS A 177 -16.21 2.13 -6.45
C CYS A 177 -16.17 3.55 -7.02
N ASN A 178 -17.32 4.25 -7.02
CA ASN A 178 -17.55 5.46 -7.81
C ASN A 178 -16.68 6.67 -7.44
N VAL A 179 -16.05 6.69 -6.25
CA VAL A 179 -15.19 7.77 -5.79
C VAL A 179 -13.72 7.35 -5.68
N LEU A 180 -13.39 6.12 -6.07
CA LEU A 180 -12.02 5.62 -6.02
C LEU A 180 -11.15 6.36 -7.04
N GLU A 181 -10.11 7.04 -6.54
CA GLU A 181 -9.20 7.86 -7.35
C GLU A 181 -7.86 7.16 -7.59
N SER A 182 -7.41 6.33 -6.63
CA SER A 182 -6.13 5.64 -6.73
C SER A 182 -6.12 4.29 -6.02
N VAL A 183 -5.34 3.35 -6.59
CA VAL A 183 -5.05 2.05 -5.99
C VAL A 183 -3.55 1.79 -6.10
N THR A 184 -2.93 1.34 -5.00
CA THR A 184 -1.55 0.84 -5.04
C THR A 184 -1.56 -0.69 -4.94
N ILE A 185 -1.00 -1.36 -5.95
CA ILE A 185 -0.86 -2.82 -6.06
C ILE A 185 0.58 -3.17 -5.70
N PRO A 186 0.83 -4.06 -4.72
CA PRO A 186 2.18 -4.43 -4.32
C PRO A 186 2.89 -5.31 -5.36
N ALA A 187 4.22 -5.28 -5.33
CA ALA A 187 5.07 -6.07 -6.24
C ALA A 187 4.87 -7.60 -6.11
N SER A 188 4.34 -8.05 -4.99
CA SER A 188 4.05 -9.47 -4.71
C SER A 188 2.86 -10.03 -5.49
N VAL A 189 2.00 -9.19 -6.10
CA VAL A 189 0.84 -9.66 -6.87
C VAL A 189 1.29 -10.38 -8.13
N THR A 190 0.78 -11.59 -8.31
CA THR A 190 1.07 -12.45 -9.47
C THR A 190 -0.17 -12.75 -10.32
N THR A 191 -1.35 -12.51 -9.78
CA THR A 191 -2.62 -12.81 -10.48
C THR A 191 -3.66 -11.72 -10.22
N ILE A 192 -4.20 -11.16 -11.29
CA ILE A 192 -5.35 -10.25 -11.28
C ILE A 192 -6.41 -10.85 -12.19
N MET A 193 -7.57 -11.20 -11.61
CA MET A 193 -8.68 -11.77 -12.36
C MET A 193 -9.50 -10.68 -13.05
N GLU A 194 -10.53 -11.09 -13.80
CA GLU A 194 -11.34 -10.22 -14.66
C GLU A 194 -12.06 -9.11 -13.89
N HIS A 195 -12.26 -7.98 -14.56
CA HIS A 195 -13.14 -6.90 -14.09
C HIS A 195 -12.73 -6.29 -12.74
N MET A 196 -11.44 -6.14 -12.44
CA MET A 196 -11.01 -5.64 -11.13
C MET A 196 -11.76 -4.36 -10.71
N PHE A 197 -12.05 -3.46 -11.65
CA PHE A 197 -12.70 -2.16 -11.42
C PHE A 197 -14.08 -2.01 -12.04
N ASP A 198 -14.51 -2.96 -12.86
CA ASP A 198 -15.79 -2.92 -13.56
C ASP A 198 -16.72 -4.01 -13.06
N ASN A 199 -17.97 -3.89 -13.47
CA ASN A 199 -19.00 -4.86 -13.18
C ASN A 199 -19.65 -5.31 -14.51
N PRO A 200 -19.48 -6.55 -14.93
CA PRO A 200 -20.05 -7.04 -16.21
C PRO A 200 -21.58 -6.97 -16.26
N SER A 201 -22.22 -6.92 -15.08
CA SER A 201 -23.68 -6.75 -14.98
C SER A 201 -24.13 -5.28 -15.01
N ASN A 202 -23.18 -4.34 -14.95
CA ASN A 202 -23.44 -2.90 -14.97
C ASN A 202 -22.48 -2.19 -15.95
N PRO A 203 -22.75 -2.24 -17.27
CA PRO A 203 -21.83 -1.70 -18.29
C PRO A 203 -21.57 -0.18 -18.19
N THR A 204 -22.40 0.54 -17.45
CA THR A 204 -22.23 1.99 -17.19
C THR A 204 -21.63 2.26 -15.81
N GLY A 205 -21.34 1.23 -15.04
CA GLY A 205 -20.70 1.28 -13.73
C GLY A 205 -19.18 1.34 -13.84
N GLY A 206 -18.52 0.97 -12.76
CA GLY A 206 -17.06 0.94 -12.66
C GLY A 206 -16.52 2.04 -11.73
N CYS A 207 -15.29 2.44 -11.97
CA CYS A 207 -14.58 3.44 -11.15
C CYS A 207 -14.31 4.73 -11.94
N PRO A 208 -15.33 5.57 -12.21
CA PRO A 208 -15.21 6.72 -13.12
C PRO A 208 -14.24 7.79 -12.64
N MET A 209 -13.90 7.79 -11.35
CA MET A 209 -12.96 8.75 -10.76
C MET A 209 -11.53 8.21 -10.68
N LEU A 210 -11.29 6.95 -11.09
CA LEU A 210 -9.97 6.33 -11.03
C LEU A 210 -9.02 7.00 -12.02
N LYS A 211 -7.96 7.60 -11.48
CA LYS A 211 -6.93 8.34 -12.22
C LYS A 211 -5.63 7.56 -12.29
N THR A 212 -5.31 6.83 -11.24
CA THR A 212 -3.99 6.23 -11.06
C THR A 212 -4.10 4.84 -10.46
N VAL A 213 -3.44 3.90 -11.09
CA VAL A 213 -3.13 2.59 -10.52
C VAL A 213 -1.61 2.47 -10.43
N LYS A 214 -1.09 2.51 -9.21
CA LYS A 214 0.35 2.33 -8.94
C LYS A 214 0.66 0.86 -8.75
N TYR A 215 1.69 0.38 -9.41
CA TYR A 215 2.27 -0.93 -9.14
C TYR A 215 3.63 -0.76 -8.51
N ALA A 216 3.79 -1.25 -7.29
CA ALA A 216 5.03 -1.10 -6.49
C ALA A 216 6.16 -2.02 -6.98
N GLY A 217 6.19 -2.36 -8.24
CA GLY A 217 7.22 -3.12 -8.93
C GLY A 217 7.58 -2.51 -10.28
N THR A 218 8.56 -3.12 -10.96
CA THR A 218 9.01 -2.67 -12.27
C THR A 218 8.05 -3.11 -13.38
N LYS A 219 8.21 -2.49 -14.57
CA LYS A 219 7.46 -2.90 -15.76
C LYS A 219 7.68 -4.38 -16.12
N GLU A 220 8.90 -4.89 -15.95
CA GLU A 220 9.21 -6.30 -16.21
C GLU A 220 8.47 -7.26 -15.24
N GLN A 221 8.25 -6.83 -14.00
CA GLN A 221 7.48 -7.60 -13.03
C GLN A 221 5.99 -7.56 -13.38
N TRP A 222 5.48 -6.38 -13.74
CA TRP A 222 4.10 -6.22 -14.21
C TRP A 222 3.77 -7.12 -15.40
N ASP A 223 4.66 -7.18 -16.40
CA ASP A 223 4.45 -7.97 -17.61
C ASP A 223 4.41 -9.50 -17.36
N LYS A 224 4.81 -9.94 -16.17
CA LYS A 224 4.74 -11.34 -15.73
C LYS A 224 3.47 -11.65 -14.95
N ILE A 225 2.66 -10.65 -14.59
CA ILE A 225 1.40 -10.87 -13.88
C ILE A 225 0.45 -11.64 -14.80
N ASN A 226 -0.19 -12.66 -14.26
CA ASN A 226 -1.32 -13.32 -14.90
C ASN A 226 -2.53 -12.38 -14.84
N LEU A 227 -2.62 -11.47 -15.82
CA LEU A 227 -3.68 -10.48 -15.94
C LEU A 227 -4.78 -11.02 -16.84
N ALA A 228 -5.97 -11.24 -16.27
CA ALA A 228 -7.13 -11.67 -17.02
C ALA A 228 -7.69 -10.53 -17.90
N GLU A 229 -8.55 -10.91 -18.84
CA GLU A 229 -9.25 -9.98 -19.74
C GLU A 229 -10.15 -8.97 -18.99
N ASN A 230 -10.63 -7.95 -19.68
CA ASN A 230 -11.54 -6.93 -19.16
C ASN A 230 -10.95 -6.09 -17.98
N ASN A 231 -9.66 -5.79 -18.07
CA ASN A 231 -8.95 -4.91 -17.15
C ASN A 231 -8.31 -3.72 -17.89
N ASP A 232 -8.94 -3.22 -18.96
CA ASP A 232 -8.38 -2.19 -19.87
C ASP A 232 -8.01 -0.90 -19.15
N ILE A 233 -8.72 -0.57 -18.07
CA ILE A 233 -8.42 0.60 -17.26
C ILE A 233 -7.03 0.53 -16.62
N LEU A 234 -6.54 -0.66 -16.31
CA LEU A 234 -5.18 -0.85 -15.78
C LEU A 234 -4.11 -0.39 -16.78
N THR A 235 -4.34 -0.59 -18.09
CA THR A 235 -3.36 -0.22 -19.12
C THR A 235 -3.27 1.28 -19.34
N SER A 236 -4.35 2.01 -19.12
CA SER A 236 -4.44 3.47 -19.34
C SER A 236 -4.07 4.31 -18.13
N THR A 237 -4.10 3.75 -16.93
CA THR A 237 -3.87 4.46 -15.66
C THR A 237 -2.68 3.92 -14.88
N LEU A 238 -1.97 2.92 -15.43
CA LEU A 238 -0.89 2.22 -14.76
C LEU A 238 0.37 3.07 -14.64
N GLU A 239 0.85 3.22 -13.42
CA GLU A 239 2.17 3.74 -13.09
C GLU A 239 3.02 2.62 -12.48
N VAL A 240 4.23 2.40 -12.98
CA VAL A 240 5.16 1.38 -12.50
C VAL A 240 6.43 2.03 -11.97
N LEU A 241 7.12 1.36 -11.05
CA LEU A 241 8.43 1.84 -10.59
C LEU A 241 9.46 1.78 -11.71
N CYS A 242 10.28 2.82 -11.81
CA CYS A 242 11.43 2.91 -12.68
C CYS A 242 12.66 3.41 -11.90
N ASN A 243 13.82 2.95 -12.32
CA ASN A 243 15.10 3.31 -11.73
C ASN A 243 15.75 4.42 -12.57
N ILE A 244 16.10 5.50 -11.91
CA ILE A 244 16.81 6.63 -12.52
C ILE A 244 18.23 6.62 -11.98
N THR A 245 19.18 6.48 -12.88
CA THR A 245 20.61 6.54 -12.58
C THR A 245 21.21 7.83 -13.15
N PHE A 246 22.31 8.28 -12.56
CA PHE A 246 22.95 9.54 -12.95
C PHE A 246 24.40 9.29 -13.34
N ASP A 247 24.74 9.64 -14.60
CA ASP A 247 26.10 9.62 -15.12
C ASP A 247 26.59 11.08 -15.28
N VAL A 248 27.53 11.46 -14.46
CA VAL A 248 28.15 12.80 -14.52
C VAL A 248 29.25 12.89 -15.58
N ASN A 249 29.36 11.94 -16.49
CA ASN A 249 30.33 11.91 -17.61
C ASN A 249 31.79 12.14 -17.14
N GLY A 250 32.12 11.59 -15.97
CA GLY A 250 33.47 11.63 -15.39
C GLY A 250 33.83 12.92 -14.65
N TYR A 251 32.87 13.82 -14.42
CA TYR A 251 33.09 15.08 -13.71
C TYR A 251 32.25 15.14 -12.41
N GLY A 252 32.86 15.62 -11.32
CA GLY A 252 32.13 15.82 -10.07
C GLY A 252 31.65 14.53 -9.40
N THR A 253 30.58 14.65 -8.61
CA THR A 253 29.93 13.54 -7.89
C THR A 253 28.51 13.38 -8.40
N ALA A 254 28.14 12.16 -8.79
CA ALA A 254 26.76 11.86 -9.22
C ALA A 254 25.79 11.98 -8.03
N PRO A 255 24.58 12.50 -8.27
CA PRO A 255 23.47 12.32 -7.33
C PRO A 255 23.21 10.84 -7.05
N ALA A 256 22.56 10.55 -5.91
CA ALA A 256 22.10 9.19 -5.61
C ALA A 256 21.04 8.76 -6.61
N ASP A 257 21.09 7.49 -7.02
CA ASP A 257 20.04 6.88 -7.85
C ASP A 257 18.67 6.99 -7.17
N GLN A 258 17.62 7.14 -7.96
CA GLN A 258 16.26 7.29 -7.49
C GLN A 258 15.38 6.18 -8.06
N THR A 259 14.37 5.77 -7.26
CA THR A 259 13.29 4.91 -7.73
C THR A 259 11.99 5.69 -7.60
N VAL A 260 11.31 5.93 -8.71
CA VAL A 260 10.11 6.75 -8.82
C VAL A 260 9.07 6.06 -9.69
N TYR A 261 7.83 6.52 -9.67
CA TYR A 261 6.83 6.00 -10.60
C TYR A 261 6.93 6.68 -11.98
N THR A 262 6.54 5.95 -13.02
CA THR A 262 6.31 6.56 -14.34
C THR A 262 5.28 7.69 -14.21
N GLY A 263 5.58 8.84 -14.82
CA GLY A 263 4.76 10.05 -14.68
C GLY A 263 5.22 11.00 -13.58
N ASP A 264 6.07 10.56 -12.65
CA ASP A 264 6.63 11.44 -11.61
C ASP A 264 7.69 12.39 -12.20
N LYS A 265 7.85 13.54 -11.55
CA LYS A 265 8.98 14.45 -11.75
C LYS A 265 10.13 14.05 -10.84
N LEU A 266 11.35 14.43 -11.22
CA LEU A 266 12.53 14.18 -10.41
C LEU A 266 12.87 15.40 -9.54
N GLU A 267 13.28 15.13 -8.31
CA GLU A 267 13.89 16.14 -7.42
C GLU A 267 15.38 15.83 -7.32
N VAL A 268 16.18 16.54 -8.11
CA VAL A 268 17.62 16.32 -8.21
C VAL A 268 18.37 17.63 -8.04
N ALA A 269 19.31 17.66 -7.09
CA ALA A 269 20.23 18.78 -6.96
C ALA A 269 21.20 18.80 -8.14
N GLU A 270 21.55 20.00 -8.64
CA GLU A 270 22.57 20.15 -9.67
C GLU A 270 23.92 19.64 -9.16
N PRO A 271 24.60 18.76 -9.90
CA PRO A 271 25.94 18.33 -9.55
C PRO A 271 26.95 19.45 -9.81
N THR A 272 28.06 19.42 -9.06
CA THR A 272 29.15 20.40 -9.21
C THR A 272 30.43 19.72 -9.65
N ALA A 273 31.22 20.40 -10.48
CA ALA A 273 32.53 19.94 -10.91
C ALA A 273 33.52 21.13 -10.99
N ALA A 274 34.73 20.94 -10.47
CA ALA A 274 35.77 21.99 -10.48
C ALA A 274 36.16 22.35 -11.94
N GLY A 275 36.09 23.63 -12.26
CA GLY A 275 36.42 24.14 -13.60
C GLY A 275 35.30 23.97 -14.66
N TYR A 276 34.11 23.55 -14.25
CA TYR A 276 32.97 23.35 -15.14
C TYR A 276 31.70 23.95 -14.58
N THR A 277 30.82 24.41 -15.46
CA THR A 277 29.43 24.76 -15.16
C THR A 277 28.52 23.63 -15.64
N PHE A 278 27.51 23.29 -14.83
CA PHE A 278 26.51 22.31 -15.19
C PHE A 278 25.62 22.87 -16.32
N GLY A 279 25.38 22.06 -17.36
CA GLY A 279 24.65 22.43 -18.56
C GLY A 279 23.36 21.66 -18.77
N GLY A 280 22.84 20.98 -17.69
CA GLY A 280 21.60 20.22 -17.70
C GLY A 280 21.78 18.72 -17.84
N TRP A 281 20.69 18.01 -17.59
CA TRP A 281 20.57 16.57 -17.76
C TRP A 281 20.09 16.19 -19.17
N TYR A 282 20.50 15.03 -19.65
CA TYR A 282 20.13 14.49 -20.96
C TYR A 282 19.79 13.01 -20.85
N THR A 283 18.81 12.53 -21.64
CA THR A 283 18.39 11.12 -21.65
C THR A 283 19.23 10.24 -22.58
N ASP A 284 20.16 10.81 -23.32
CA ASP A 284 21.07 10.09 -24.22
C ASP A 284 22.53 10.50 -23.98
N LYS A 285 23.44 9.56 -24.17
CA LYS A 285 24.85 9.76 -23.93
C LYS A 285 25.50 10.77 -24.92
N GLU A 286 24.88 10.95 -26.07
CA GLU A 286 25.25 11.92 -27.10
C GLU A 286 24.88 13.36 -26.72
N LEU A 287 24.13 13.55 -25.60
CA LEU A 287 23.69 14.85 -25.09
C LEU A 287 22.86 15.64 -26.11
N THR A 288 21.97 14.95 -26.83
CA THR A 288 21.07 15.53 -27.81
C THR A 288 19.66 15.75 -27.33
N LYS A 289 19.19 14.95 -26.35
CA LYS A 289 17.84 14.98 -25.79
C LYS A 289 17.90 15.50 -24.37
N ALA A 290 17.72 16.80 -24.21
CA ALA A 290 17.66 17.42 -22.87
C ALA A 290 16.50 16.87 -22.05
N PHE A 291 16.70 16.75 -20.75
CA PHE A 291 15.70 16.42 -19.77
C PHE A 291 15.57 17.59 -18.78
N ASP A 292 14.39 18.20 -18.76
CA ASP A 292 14.05 19.30 -17.86
C ASP A 292 13.45 18.75 -16.56
N VAL A 293 14.24 18.71 -15.49
CA VAL A 293 13.80 18.15 -14.19
C VAL A 293 12.61 18.86 -13.58
N GLU A 294 12.35 20.13 -13.97
CA GLU A 294 11.22 20.89 -13.45
C GLU A 294 9.92 20.57 -14.21
N ASN A 295 10.00 20.24 -15.49
CA ASN A 295 8.84 20.12 -16.37
C ASN A 295 8.63 18.72 -16.94
N ASP A 296 9.69 17.95 -17.21
CA ASP A 296 9.57 16.60 -17.75
C ASP A 296 9.22 15.57 -16.67
N THR A 297 8.61 14.50 -17.09
CA THR A 297 8.29 13.33 -16.27
C THR A 297 9.02 12.10 -16.79
N VAL A 298 9.28 11.14 -15.89
CA VAL A 298 9.94 9.89 -16.29
C VAL A 298 8.95 8.92 -16.92
N SER A 299 9.39 8.18 -17.94
CA SER A 299 8.56 7.21 -18.65
C SER A 299 9.03 5.75 -18.50
N GLY A 300 10.12 5.52 -17.77
CA GLY A 300 10.72 4.21 -17.53
C GLY A 300 12.15 4.33 -17.02
N ASP A 301 12.81 3.18 -16.85
CA ASP A 301 14.21 3.12 -16.44
C ASP A 301 15.07 4.01 -17.36
N THR A 302 15.82 4.91 -16.76
CA THR A 302 16.55 5.94 -17.51
C THR A 302 17.87 6.26 -16.81
N THR A 303 18.94 6.41 -17.61
CA THR A 303 20.18 7.04 -17.16
C THR A 303 20.18 8.49 -17.65
N LEU A 304 20.35 9.42 -16.71
CA LEU A 304 20.50 10.83 -17.01
C LEU A 304 21.99 11.19 -17.07
N TYR A 305 22.42 11.76 -18.19
CA TYR A 305 23.79 12.14 -18.46
C TYR A 305 23.96 13.63 -18.26
N ALA A 306 24.95 14.02 -17.42
CA ALA A 306 25.26 15.42 -17.18
C ALA A 306 26.01 16.04 -18.38
N LYS A 307 25.55 17.21 -18.81
CA LYS A 307 26.33 18.06 -19.74
C LYS A 307 27.14 19.06 -18.95
N TRP A 308 28.37 19.23 -19.36
CA TRP A 308 29.29 20.16 -18.73
C TRP A 308 29.83 21.16 -19.74
N LYS A 309 30.03 22.40 -19.29
CA LYS A 309 30.71 23.46 -20.04
C LYS A 309 31.92 23.89 -19.26
N ALA A 310 33.09 23.76 -19.85
CA ALA A 310 34.31 24.25 -19.22
C ALA A 310 34.21 25.77 -18.93
N ILE A 311 34.61 26.14 -17.75
CA ILE A 311 34.81 27.56 -17.40
C ILE A 311 36.09 27.98 -18.08
N PRO A 312 36.08 29.00 -18.97
CA PRO A 312 37.31 29.46 -19.61
C PRO A 312 38.33 29.89 -18.56
N ASP A 313 39.57 29.46 -18.72
CA ASP A 313 40.65 29.98 -17.91
C ASP A 313 40.76 31.49 -18.15
N HIS A 314 40.53 32.28 -17.12
CA HIS A 314 40.78 33.69 -17.20
C HIS A 314 42.28 33.89 -17.03
N GLU A 315 42.95 34.21 -18.17
CA GLU A 315 44.32 34.68 -18.13
C GLU A 315 44.34 35.99 -17.35
N LEU A 316 44.83 35.96 -16.10
CA LEU A 316 45.03 37.13 -15.29
C LEU A 316 46.26 37.90 -15.88
N THR A 317 46.02 38.81 -16.80
CA THR A 317 47.05 39.68 -17.27
C THR A 317 47.37 40.73 -16.20
N VAL A 318 48.31 40.45 -15.32
CA VAL A 318 48.81 41.45 -14.37
C VAL A 318 49.65 42.42 -15.16
N LYS A 319 49.09 43.58 -15.49
CA LYS A 319 49.89 44.71 -15.98
C LYS A 319 50.72 45.24 -14.81
N VAL A 320 51.96 44.82 -14.73
CA VAL A 320 52.93 45.43 -13.80
C VAL A 320 53.22 46.83 -14.30
N GLY A 321 52.52 47.80 -13.71
CA GLY A 321 52.85 49.21 -13.91
C GLY A 321 54.17 49.51 -13.19
N THR A 322 54.97 50.40 -13.75
CA THR A 322 56.13 50.94 -13.06
C THR A 322 55.70 51.71 -11.81
N PHE A 323 55.96 51.15 -10.67
CA PHE A 323 55.76 51.88 -9.39
C PHE A 323 56.90 52.85 -9.19
N THR A 324 56.58 54.13 -9.21
CA THR A 324 57.52 55.15 -8.65
C THR A 324 57.25 55.23 -7.17
N TYR A 325 58.28 54.83 -6.38
CA TYR A 325 58.18 54.91 -4.94
C TYR A 325 58.40 56.39 -4.53
N ASP A 326 57.39 56.95 -3.86
CA ASP A 326 57.53 58.28 -3.27
C ASP A 326 57.86 58.12 -1.78
N ASP A 327 59.10 58.36 -1.41
CA ASP A 327 59.59 58.17 -0.06
C ASP A 327 58.95 59.15 0.96
N ASN A 328 58.10 60.03 0.57
CA ASN A 328 57.39 61.00 1.41
C ASN A 328 55.99 60.70 1.81
N ALA A 329 55.42 59.60 1.34
CA ALA A 329 54.10 59.15 1.77
C ALA A 329 54.17 58.27 3.01
N ALA A 330 54.29 58.90 4.16
CA ALA A 330 54.07 58.23 5.44
C ALA A 330 52.57 57.83 5.51
N SER A 331 52.27 56.53 5.58
CA SER A 331 50.96 55.91 5.82
C SER A 331 50.10 55.54 4.63
N ASP A 332 50.54 54.61 3.79
CA ASP A 332 49.54 53.78 3.11
C ASP A 332 49.85 52.31 3.42
N LYS A 333 49.05 51.77 4.31
CA LYS A 333 48.99 50.32 4.51
C LYS A 333 48.39 49.73 3.25
N GLY A 334 49.22 48.92 2.55
CA GLY A 334 48.83 48.28 1.31
C GLY A 334 47.48 47.63 1.36
N ASN A 335 46.61 47.99 0.45
CA ASN A 335 45.38 47.25 0.16
C ASN A 335 45.77 45.92 -0.48
N VAL A 336 45.49 44.88 0.25
CA VAL A 336 45.49 43.53 -0.31
C VAL A 336 44.14 43.38 -1.04
N TYR A 337 44.19 43.27 -2.35
CA TYR A 337 43.04 42.87 -3.14
C TYR A 337 42.99 41.33 -3.17
N GLU A 338 41.93 40.75 -2.60
CA GLU A 338 41.56 39.35 -2.78
C GLU A 338 41.07 39.07 -4.20
#